data_014beb2e9002b0b2dc1c75b2d06f8536
#
_entry.id   014beb2e9002b0b2dc1c75b2d06f8536
#
_cell.length_a   1.000
_cell.length_b   1.000
_cell.length_c   1.000
_cell.angle_alpha   90.00
_cell.angle_beta   90.00
_cell.angle_gamma   90.00
#
_symmetry.space_group_name_H-M   'P 1'
#
loop_
_entity.id
_entity.type
_entity.pdbx_description
1 polymer ?
#
loop_
_entity_poly.entity_id
_entity_poly.type
_entity_poly.pdbx_seq_one_letter_code
_entity_poly.pdbx_strand_id
1 'polypeptide(L)'
;METSCHHCQSRFRVTEQQLQAAHGKVRCGECDEIFNALIALKNHDRRQPPSLQQSLLSENQVPEPASELSLHEAMYGHKYSILSHFAPLLWLIGILLLSTLGIAQAIYYQRYPLVAKPQFQQQVLSLCRVLPCNESQFSSTQQIKLLERNVFTHPVQPNALMVSGSFVNQASFAQKFPQLLVSLFDIQGNLIANRLFNSTEYLQTDKNRTVMAIAKPVHFRLEIVDPGADALTYEFEFL
;
A
#
# COMPACT_ATOMS: atom_id res chain seq x y z
N MET A 1 4.54 40.26 43.62
CA MET A 1 5.20 38.97 43.84
C MET A 1 5.87 38.51 42.53
N GLU A 2 7.05 37.86 42.59
CA GLU A 2 7.70 37.33 41.41
C GLU A 2 7.44 35.81 41.29
N THR A 3 7.08 35.36 40.10
CA THR A 3 6.87 33.96 39.81
C THR A 3 7.69 33.55 38.57
N SER A 4 7.91 32.25 38.38
CA SER A 4 8.62 31.73 37.20
C SER A 4 7.79 30.66 36.51
N CYS A 5 7.79 30.68 35.18
CA CYS A 5 7.14 29.69 34.39
C CYS A 5 7.93 28.34 34.46
N HIS A 6 7.27 27.24 34.72
CA HIS A 6 7.92 25.94 34.80
C HIS A 6 8.33 25.39 33.43
N HIS A 7 7.74 25.91 32.36
CA HIS A 7 8.02 25.47 30.99
C HIS A 7 9.22 26.16 30.35
N CYS A 8 9.22 27.52 30.35
CA CYS A 8 10.29 28.31 29.72
C CYS A 8 11.22 29.02 30.71
N GLN A 9 10.96 28.92 32.04
CA GLN A 9 11.73 29.48 33.13
C GLN A 9 11.75 31.03 33.15
N SER A 10 10.99 31.70 32.30
CA SER A 10 10.88 33.14 32.31
C SER A 10 10.30 33.62 33.64
N ARG A 11 10.85 34.72 34.18
CA ARG A 11 10.39 35.37 35.45
C ARG A 11 9.58 36.60 35.13
N PHE A 12 8.46 36.76 35.83
CA PHE A 12 7.62 37.93 35.68
C PHE A 12 6.89 38.24 36.99
N ARG A 13 6.40 39.48 37.09
CA ARG A 13 5.71 39.95 38.28
C ARG A 13 4.22 39.77 38.11
N VAL A 14 3.57 39.20 39.13
CA VAL A 14 2.12 39.10 39.21
C VAL A 14 1.60 39.89 40.41
N THR A 15 0.49 40.56 40.21
CA THR A 15 -0.19 41.30 41.29
C THR A 15 -1.13 40.38 42.05
N GLU A 16 -1.41 40.73 43.28
CA GLU A 16 -2.31 39.95 44.14
C GLU A 16 -3.75 39.87 43.56
N GLN A 17 -4.18 40.94 42.90
CA GLN A 17 -5.48 41.00 42.21
C GLN A 17 -5.54 39.99 41.02
N GLN A 18 -4.45 39.83 40.29
CA GLN A 18 -4.36 38.86 39.18
C GLN A 18 -4.40 37.41 39.67
N LEU A 19 -3.79 37.13 40.81
CA LEU A 19 -3.83 35.80 41.42
C LEU A 19 -5.22 35.43 41.95
N GLN A 20 -5.94 36.43 42.52
CA GLN A 20 -7.29 36.21 43.00
C GLN A 20 -8.32 36.04 41.89
N ALA A 21 -8.22 36.80 40.79
CA ALA A 21 -9.15 36.78 39.68
C ALA A 21 -9.24 35.41 38.97
N ALA A 22 -8.13 34.64 38.93
CA ALA A 22 -8.07 33.39 38.22
C ALA A 22 -7.67 32.19 39.11
N HIS A 23 -7.93 32.24 40.41
CA HIS A 23 -7.59 31.20 41.37
C HIS A 23 -6.12 30.73 41.27
N GLY A 24 -5.20 31.67 41.07
CA GLY A 24 -3.76 31.43 40.94
C GLY A 24 -3.27 31.00 39.57
N LYS A 25 -4.13 30.80 38.58
CA LYS A 25 -3.75 30.47 37.21
C LYS A 25 -3.30 31.70 36.45
N VAL A 26 -2.12 31.69 35.87
CA VAL A 26 -1.54 32.76 35.04
C VAL A 26 -1.04 32.19 33.72
N ARG A 27 -1.09 33.01 32.68
CA ARG A 27 -0.56 32.67 31.36
C ARG A 27 0.83 33.27 31.20
N CYS A 28 1.79 32.50 30.78
CA CYS A 28 3.13 32.96 30.49
C CYS A 28 3.12 33.88 29.25
N GLY A 29 3.73 35.06 29.34
CA GLY A 29 3.82 35.99 28.21
C GLY A 29 4.82 35.57 27.11
N GLU A 30 5.71 34.60 27.38
CA GLU A 30 6.74 34.15 26.45
C GLU A 30 6.37 32.86 25.73
N CYS A 31 5.74 31.90 26.42
CA CYS A 31 5.43 30.58 25.84
C CYS A 31 3.93 30.23 25.84
N ASP A 32 3.08 31.19 26.25
CA ASP A 32 1.62 31.06 26.30
C ASP A 32 1.07 29.94 27.22
N GLU A 33 1.95 29.23 27.96
CA GLU A 33 1.57 28.16 28.87
C GLU A 33 0.81 28.67 30.07
N ILE A 34 -0.27 27.97 30.47
CA ILE A 34 -1.09 28.33 31.64
C ILE A 34 -0.65 27.47 32.82
N PHE A 35 -0.18 28.11 33.87
CA PHE A 35 0.28 27.41 35.06
C PHE A 35 -0.22 28.07 36.35
N ASN A 36 -0.07 27.38 37.49
CA ASN A 36 -0.47 27.93 38.79
C ASN A 36 0.70 28.65 39.48
N ALA A 37 0.64 29.98 39.50
CA ALA A 37 1.66 30.84 40.06
C ALA A 37 1.82 30.70 41.59
N LEU A 38 0.77 30.25 42.30
CA LEU A 38 0.85 30.06 43.77
C LEU A 38 1.77 28.88 44.13
N ILE A 39 1.81 27.84 43.31
CA ILE A 39 2.71 26.69 43.50
C ILE A 39 4.15 27.10 43.23
N ALA A 40 4.37 27.89 42.20
CA ALA A 40 5.69 28.42 41.87
C ALA A 40 6.26 29.36 42.94
N LEU A 41 5.42 30.21 43.56
CA LEU A 41 5.79 31.05 44.70
C LEU A 41 6.19 30.21 45.91
N LYS A 42 5.46 29.17 46.26
CA LYS A 42 5.73 28.30 47.39
C LYS A 42 7.07 27.54 47.28
N ASN A 43 7.49 27.22 46.07
CA ASN A 43 8.76 26.58 45.81
C ASN A 43 9.97 27.55 45.89
N HIS A 44 9.74 28.85 45.72
CA HIS A 44 10.80 29.86 45.83
C HIS A 44 11.16 30.15 47.30
N ASP A 45 10.19 30.08 48.18
CA ASP A 45 10.39 30.35 49.64
C ASP A 45 11.18 29.20 50.33
N ARG A 46 11.16 28.00 49.77
CA ARG A 46 11.93 26.84 50.27
C ARG A 46 13.43 26.87 49.96
N ARG A 47 13.93 27.85 49.20
CA ARG A 47 15.35 27.93 48.79
C ARG A 47 16.16 29.00 49.53
N GLN A 48 15.68 29.52 50.64
CA GLN A 48 16.52 30.32 51.52
C GLN A 48 17.41 29.40 52.36
N PRO A 49 18.73 29.63 52.43
CA PRO A 49 19.60 28.85 53.29
C PRO A 49 19.25 29.13 54.76
N PRO A 50 19.28 28.11 55.62
CA PRO A 50 18.98 28.31 57.04
C PRO A 50 20.00 29.24 57.67
N SER A 51 19.49 30.28 58.38
CA SER A 51 20.30 31.22 59.15
C SER A 51 21.06 30.47 60.25
N LEU A 52 22.30 30.87 60.51
CA LEU A 52 23.29 30.24 61.43
C LEU A 52 22.86 30.17 62.92
N GLN A 53 21.61 30.48 63.25
CA GLN A 53 21.11 30.44 64.62
C GLN A 53 20.37 29.17 65.05
N GLN A 54 20.21 28.20 64.15
CA GLN A 54 19.47 26.97 64.42
C GLN A 54 20.30 25.75 64.73
N SER A 55 21.63 25.91 64.86
CA SER A 55 22.52 24.75 65.07
C SER A 55 22.86 24.44 66.55
N LEU A 56 22.22 25.09 67.53
CA LEU A 56 22.55 24.89 68.95
C LEU A 56 21.46 24.19 69.78
N LEU A 57 20.39 23.70 69.21
CA LEU A 57 19.29 23.06 69.95
C LEU A 57 18.86 21.69 69.32
N SER A 58 19.74 20.95 68.75
CA SER A 58 19.40 19.61 68.27
C SER A 58 20.31 18.52 68.88
N GLU A 59 20.12 18.33 70.16
CA GLU A 59 20.58 17.14 70.87
C GLU A 59 19.36 16.50 71.57
N ASN A 60 18.53 15.87 70.77
CA ASN A 60 17.62 14.80 71.20
C ASN A 60 17.21 14.00 69.92
N GLN A 61 17.91 12.89 69.73
CA GLN A 61 17.62 11.92 68.69
C GLN A 61 16.28 11.22 69.05
N VAL A 62 15.22 11.67 68.41
CA VAL A 62 14.00 10.88 68.23
C VAL A 62 14.24 10.03 66.98
N PRO A 63 14.06 8.69 67.02
CA PRO A 63 14.24 7.87 65.83
C PRO A 63 13.27 8.35 64.74
N GLU A 64 13.86 8.69 63.60
CA GLU A 64 13.13 9.10 62.40
C GLU A 64 12.11 8.03 62.02
N PRO A 65 10.80 8.35 61.90
CA PRO A 65 9.86 7.38 61.37
C PRO A 65 10.28 6.99 59.99
N ALA A 66 10.30 5.68 59.75
CA ALA A 66 10.60 5.07 58.47
C ALA A 66 9.95 5.89 57.32
N SER A 67 10.78 6.22 56.36
CA SER A 67 10.41 7.00 55.18
C SER A 67 8.99 6.62 54.69
N GLU A 68 8.05 7.56 54.84
CA GLU A 68 6.75 7.42 54.21
C GLU A 68 7.01 7.28 52.69
N LEU A 69 6.92 6.05 52.20
CA LEU A 69 6.85 5.82 50.77
C LEU A 69 5.76 6.74 50.24
N SER A 70 6.12 7.70 49.41
CA SER A 70 5.14 8.63 48.87
C SER A 70 4.03 7.79 48.20
N LEU A 71 2.78 8.12 48.50
CA LEU A 71 1.61 7.44 47.93
C LEU A 71 1.71 7.35 46.39
N HIS A 72 2.45 8.27 45.79
CA HIS A 72 2.76 8.32 44.37
C HIS A 72 3.69 7.16 43.93
N GLU A 73 4.65 6.79 44.76
CA GLU A 73 5.59 5.70 44.46
C GLU A 73 4.94 4.33 44.69
N ALA A 74 3.98 4.24 45.63
CA ALA A 74 3.18 3.03 45.87
C ALA A 74 2.12 2.82 44.75
N MET A 75 1.56 3.88 44.19
CA MET A 75 0.58 3.79 43.11
C MET A 75 1.20 3.66 41.70
N TYR A 76 2.38 4.19 41.50
CA TYR A 76 3.10 4.15 40.21
C TYR A 76 4.45 3.48 40.34
N GLY A 77 4.61 2.58 41.33
CA GLY A 77 5.79 1.75 41.43
C GLY A 77 6.02 1.00 40.11
N HIS A 78 6.73 1.65 39.21
CA HIS A 78 7.09 1.10 37.92
C HIS A 78 8.03 -0.07 38.20
N LYS A 79 7.46 -1.26 38.34
CA LYS A 79 8.24 -2.46 38.14
C LYS A 79 8.74 -2.38 36.69
N TYR A 80 9.94 -1.91 36.50
CA TYR A 80 10.64 -2.06 35.22
C TYR A 80 10.74 -3.55 34.95
N SER A 81 9.67 -4.06 34.36
CA SER A 81 9.66 -5.44 33.89
C SER A 81 10.75 -5.54 32.84
N ILE A 82 11.60 -6.54 32.95
CA ILE A 82 12.58 -6.89 31.93
C ILE A 82 11.93 -6.95 30.54
N LEU A 83 10.61 -7.21 30.49
CA LEU A 83 9.80 -7.16 29.27
C LEU A 83 9.75 -5.77 28.61
N SER A 84 9.91 -4.66 29.34
CA SER A 84 9.84 -3.32 28.74
C SER A 84 11.01 -3.04 27.78
N HIS A 85 12.16 -3.66 28.00
CA HIS A 85 13.32 -3.56 27.12
C HIS A 85 13.12 -4.34 25.80
N PHE A 86 12.32 -5.39 25.83
CA PHE A 86 11.98 -6.19 24.65
C PHE A 86 10.74 -5.67 23.90
N ALA A 87 9.98 -4.76 24.48
CA ALA A 87 8.79 -4.20 23.85
C ALA A 87 9.06 -3.59 22.46
N PRO A 88 10.11 -2.76 22.25
CA PRO A 88 10.38 -2.22 20.92
C PRO A 88 10.80 -3.31 19.92
N LEU A 89 11.52 -4.33 20.37
CA LEU A 89 11.91 -5.46 19.52
C LEU A 89 10.70 -6.29 19.11
N LEU A 90 9.78 -6.56 20.02
CA LEU A 90 8.52 -7.26 19.74
C LEU A 90 7.65 -6.46 18.76
N TRP A 91 7.60 -5.13 18.90
CA TRP A 91 6.91 -4.25 17.96
C TRP A 91 7.52 -4.29 16.56
N LEU A 92 8.85 -4.27 16.46
CA LEU A 92 9.55 -4.39 15.17
C LEU A 92 9.28 -5.74 14.51
N ILE A 93 9.33 -6.84 15.27
CA ILE A 93 9.00 -8.18 14.78
C ILE A 93 7.53 -8.22 14.32
N GLY A 94 6.62 -7.64 15.08
CA GLY A 94 5.20 -7.55 14.72
C GLY A 94 4.97 -6.79 13.41
N ILE A 95 5.62 -5.64 13.24
CA ILE A 95 5.55 -4.85 12.01
C ILE A 95 6.13 -5.64 10.83
N LEU A 96 7.28 -6.28 11.02
CA LEU A 96 7.91 -7.10 9.97
C LEU A 96 6.99 -8.25 9.56
N LEU A 97 6.39 -8.94 10.51
CA LEU A 97 5.48 -10.06 10.26
C LEU A 97 4.20 -9.61 9.56
N LEU A 98 3.60 -8.50 9.98
CA LEU A 98 2.44 -7.92 9.32
C LEU A 98 2.77 -7.43 7.90
N SER A 99 3.94 -6.82 7.71
CA SER A 99 4.38 -6.37 6.39
C SER A 99 4.60 -7.54 5.43
N THR A 100 5.26 -8.61 5.89
CA THR A 100 5.47 -9.81 5.06
C THR A 100 4.15 -10.50 4.73
N LEU A 101 3.21 -10.57 5.68
CA LEU A 101 1.88 -11.11 5.45
C LEU A 101 1.10 -10.25 4.45
N GLY A 102 1.16 -8.92 4.59
CA GLY A 102 0.52 -7.99 3.65
C GLY A 102 1.07 -8.11 2.22
N ILE A 103 2.38 -8.23 2.08
CA ILE A 103 3.03 -8.46 0.77
C ILE A 103 2.60 -9.81 0.18
N ALA A 104 2.58 -10.87 0.99
CA ALA A 104 2.13 -12.19 0.56
C ALA A 104 0.67 -12.17 0.09
N GLN A 105 -0.21 -11.49 0.80
CA GLN A 105 -1.60 -11.28 0.41
C GLN A 105 -1.71 -10.49 -0.90
N ALA A 106 -0.96 -9.40 -1.05
CA ALA A 106 -0.96 -8.59 -2.28
C ALA A 106 -0.51 -9.43 -3.48
N ILE A 107 0.56 -10.24 -3.35
CA ILE A 107 1.03 -11.15 -4.40
C ILE A 107 -0.03 -12.20 -4.72
N TYR A 108 -0.68 -12.76 -3.70
CA TYR A 108 -1.73 -13.76 -3.89
C TYR A 108 -2.93 -13.21 -4.66
N TYR A 109 -3.41 -12.02 -4.34
CA TYR A 109 -4.54 -11.40 -5.04
C TYR A 109 -4.17 -10.90 -6.44
N GLN A 110 -2.94 -10.40 -6.61
CA GLN A 110 -2.48 -9.85 -7.90
C GLN A 110 -1.72 -10.86 -8.77
N ARG A 111 -1.72 -12.14 -8.43
CA ARG A 111 -0.95 -13.16 -9.15
C ARG A 111 -1.28 -13.25 -10.64
N TYR A 112 -2.55 -13.07 -11.02
CA TYR A 112 -2.97 -13.17 -12.42
C TYR A 112 -2.43 -12.03 -13.30
N PRO A 113 -2.53 -10.74 -12.94
CA PRO A 113 -1.91 -9.68 -13.71
C PRO A 113 -0.38 -9.67 -13.61
N LEU A 114 0.20 -10.19 -12.50
CA LEU A 114 1.65 -10.26 -12.35
C LEU A 114 2.30 -11.27 -13.28
N VAL A 115 1.63 -12.36 -13.63
CA VAL A 115 2.16 -13.37 -14.56
C VAL A 115 2.36 -12.81 -15.97
N ALA A 116 1.60 -11.79 -16.36
CA ALA A 116 1.77 -11.10 -17.63
C ALA A 116 3.09 -10.33 -17.73
N LYS A 117 3.71 -9.95 -16.58
CA LYS A 117 4.96 -9.21 -16.54
C LYS A 117 6.15 -10.18 -16.54
N PRO A 118 7.07 -10.14 -17.54
CA PRO A 118 8.18 -11.09 -17.63
C PRO A 118 9.06 -11.16 -16.38
N GLN A 119 9.19 -10.05 -15.66
CA GLN A 119 10.02 -9.94 -14.45
C GLN A 119 9.53 -10.82 -13.29
N PHE A 120 8.21 -11.00 -13.16
CA PHE A 120 7.57 -11.73 -12.05
C PHE A 120 7.04 -13.08 -12.45
N GLN A 121 7.10 -13.41 -13.74
CA GLN A 121 6.51 -14.62 -14.29
C GLN A 121 7.02 -15.91 -13.61
N GLN A 122 8.34 -16.04 -13.43
CA GLN A 122 8.93 -17.23 -12.79
C GLN A 122 8.51 -17.36 -11.32
N GLN A 123 8.48 -16.25 -10.59
CA GLN A 123 8.08 -16.26 -9.18
C GLN A 123 6.62 -16.66 -9.01
N VAL A 124 5.73 -16.11 -9.85
CA VAL A 124 4.30 -16.48 -9.82
C VAL A 124 4.10 -17.93 -10.20
N LEU A 125 4.77 -18.42 -11.25
CA LEU A 125 4.65 -19.83 -11.65
C LEU A 125 5.21 -20.79 -10.59
N SER A 126 6.29 -20.42 -9.89
CA SER A 126 6.78 -21.23 -8.77
C SER A 126 5.79 -21.26 -7.61
N LEU A 127 5.11 -20.15 -7.34
CA LEU A 127 4.06 -20.08 -6.35
C LEU A 127 2.86 -20.95 -6.71
N CYS A 128 2.50 -21.02 -8.00
CA CYS A 128 1.41 -21.86 -8.50
C CYS A 128 1.68 -23.37 -8.42
N ARG A 129 2.94 -23.78 -8.16
CA ARG A 129 3.24 -25.20 -7.88
C ARG A 129 2.79 -25.62 -6.48
N VAL A 130 2.73 -24.65 -5.55
CA VAL A 130 2.36 -24.89 -4.15
C VAL A 130 0.89 -24.55 -3.90
N LEU A 131 0.41 -23.50 -4.57
CA LEU A 131 -0.95 -23.00 -4.42
C LEU A 131 -1.78 -23.30 -5.68
N PRO A 132 -3.06 -23.63 -5.54
CA PRO A 132 -3.92 -23.87 -6.70
C PRO A 132 -4.07 -22.59 -7.52
N CYS A 133 -3.61 -22.60 -8.76
CA CYS A 133 -3.80 -21.55 -9.74
C CYS A 133 -4.71 -22.01 -10.87
N ASN A 134 -5.57 -21.14 -11.34
CA ASN A 134 -6.43 -21.40 -12.48
C ASN A 134 -5.76 -20.85 -13.76
N GLU A 135 -5.21 -21.73 -14.58
CA GLU A 135 -4.53 -21.36 -15.84
C GLU A 135 -5.47 -20.62 -16.81
N SER A 136 -6.78 -20.86 -16.76
CA SER A 136 -7.75 -20.15 -17.60
C SER A 136 -7.86 -18.64 -17.31
N GLN A 137 -7.30 -18.17 -16.19
CA GLN A 137 -7.27 -16.74 -15.83
C GLN A 137 -5.95 -16.05 -16.24
N PHE A 138 -4.95 -16.81 -16.65
CA PHE A 138 -3.71 -16.22 -17.14
C PHE A 138 -3.91 -15.58 -18.51
N SER A 139 -3.37 -14.37 -18.67
CA SER A 139 -3.44 -13.62 -19.92
C SER A 139 -2.21 -12.75 -20.07
N SER A 140 -1.54 -12.88 -21.21
CA SER A 140 -0.44 -12.02 -21.62
C SER A 140 -0.48 -11.85 -23.13
N THR A 141 -1.29 -10.89 -23.59
CA THR A 141 -1.47 -10.63 -25.03
C THR A 141 -0.18 -10.21 -25.72
N GLN A 142 0.74 -9.55 -24.98
CA GLN A 142 2.06 -9.15 -25.48
C GLN A 142 2.96 -10.34 -25.87
N GLN A 143 2.71 -11.53 -25.32
CA GLN A 143 3.47 -12.75 -25.61
C GLN A 143 2.77 -13.65 -26.63
N ILE A 144 1.75 -13.14 -27.32
CA ILE A 144 1.11 -13.81 -28.44
C ILE A 144 1.71 -13.24 -29.74
N LYS A 145 2.29 -14.12 -30.54
CA LYS A 145 2.88 -13.75 -31.81
C LYS A 145 2.04 -14.24 -32.98
N LEU A 146 1.65 -13.33 -33.86
CA LEU A 146 1.05 -13.66 -35.14
C LEU A 146 2.12 -14.26 -36.04
N LEU A 147 1.90 -15.46 -36.58
CA LEU A 147 2.82 -16.13 -37.49
C LEU A 147 2.47 -15.86 -38.93
N GLU A 148 1.20 -16.06 -39.26
CA GLU A 148 0.70 -15.94 -40.64
C GLU A 148 -0.62 -15.18 -40.61
N ARG A 149 -0.86 -14.39 -41.66
CA ARG A 149 -2.11 -13.68 -41.88
C ARG A 149 -2.39 -13.61 -43.39
N ASN A 150 -3.60 -13.98 -43.75
CA ASN A 150 -4.07 -13.90 -45.12
C ASN A 150 -5.50 -13.36 -45.15
N VAL A 151 -5.72 -12.38 -46.02
CA VAL A 151 -7.05 -11.81 -46.26
C VAL A 151 -7.32 -11.96 -47.76
N PHE A 152 -8.43 -12.59 -48.10
CA PHE A 152 -8.82 -12.81 -49.50
C PHE A 152 -10.35 -12.74 -49.66
N THR A 153 -10.79 -12.47 -50.85
CA THR A 153 -12.23 -12.43 -51.17
C THR A 153 -12.86 -13.78 -50.93
N HIS A 154 -14.05 -13.84 -50.35
CA HIS A 154 -14.74 -15.07 -50.05
C HIS A 154 -15.12 -15.79 -51.33
N PRO A 155 -14.78 -17.10 -51.48
CA PRO A 155 -14.97 -17.82 -52.75
C PRO A 155 -16.43 -18.02 -53.19
N VAL A 156 -17.39 -17.94 -52.24
CA VAL A 156 -18.80 -18.24 -52.49
C VAL A 156 -19.70 -17.01 -52.21
N GLN A 157 -19.38 -16.23 -51.22
CA GLN A 157 -20.21 -15.09 -50.79
C GLN A 157 -19.68 -13.78 -51.41
N PRO A 158 -20.48 -13.12 -52.25
CA PRO A 158 -20.14 -11.79 -52.74
C PRO A 158 -20.13 -10.77 -51.57
N ASN A 159 -19.27 -9.76 -51.64
CA ASN A 159 -19.09 -8.76 -50.63
C ASN A 159 -18.69 -9.26 -49.24
N ALA A 160 -17.91 -10.37 -49.19
CA ALA A 160 -17.34 -10.90 -47.97
C ALA A 160 -15.83 -11.14 -48.14
N LEU A 161 -15.08 -10.91 -47.10
CA LEU A 161 -13.66 -11.24 -47.00
C LEU A 161 -13.49 -12.41 -46.04
N MET A 162 -12.59 -13.33 -46.41
CA MET A 162 -12.14 -14.39 -45.56
C MET A 162 -10.79 -14.03 -44.98
N VAL A 163 -10.71 -13.93 -43.66
CA VAL A 163 -9.51 -13.68 -42.90
C VAL A 163 -9.05 -14.97 -42.27
N SER A 164 -7.85 -15.42 -42.56
CA SER A 164 -7.25 -16.61 -41.95
C SER A 164 -5.82 -16.31 -41.50
N GLY A 165 -5.41 -17.03 -40.49
CA GLY A 165 -4.05 -16.90 -40.02
C GLY A 165 -3.71 -17.89 -38.92
N SER A 166 -2.52 -17.76 -38.39
CA SER A 166 -2.08 -18.52 -37.24
C SER A 166 -1.30 -17.67 -36.25
N PHE A 167 -1.45 -17.96 -34.99
CA PHE A 167 -0.73 -17.30 -33.92
C PHE A 167 -0.23 -18.32 -32.89
N VAL A 168 0.76 -17.95 -32.11
CA VAL A 168 1.39 -18.81 -31.12
C VAL A 168 1.55 -18.13 -29.78
N ASN A 169 1.35 -18.89 -28.73
CA ASN A 169 1.65 -18.47 -27.38
C ASN A 169 3.15 -18.62 -27.10
N GLN A 170 3.87 -17.52 -26.96
CA GLN A 170 5.29 -17.50 -26.59
C GLN A 170 5.50 -17.39 -25.08
N ALA A 171 4.43 -17.25 -24.28
CA ALA A 171 4.54 -17.27 -22.83
C ALA A 171 4.98 -18.65 -22.33
N SER A 172 5.59 -18.70 -21.15
CA SER A 172 6.00 -19.94 -20.49
C SER A 172 4.86 -20.65 -19.73
N PHE A 173 3.62 -20.23 -19.96
CA PHE A 173 2.41 -20.77 -19.34
C PHE A 173 1.27 -20.89 -20.35
N ALA A 174 0.34 -21.81 -20.09
CA ALA A 174 -0.91 -21.85 -20.82
C ALA A 174 -1.78 -20.66 -20.43
N GLN A 175 -2.40 -20.00 -21.40
CA GLN A 175 -3.23 -18.81 -21.15
C GLN A 175 -4.56 -18.89 -21.89
N LYS A 176 -5.52 -18.09 -21.45
CA LYS A 176 -6.81 -17.98 -22.16
C LYS A 176 -6.60 -17.48 -23.59
N PHE A 177 -7.50 -17.89 -24.47
CA PHE A 177 -7.50 -17.34 -25.82
C PHE A 177 -7.84 -15.84 -25.78
N PRO A 178 -7.07 -15.00 -26.52
CA PRO A 178 -7.30 -13.55 -26.56
C PRO A 178 -8.57 -13.22 -27.35
N GLN A 179 -9.04 -12.00 -27.18
CA GLN A 179 -9.96 -11.41 -28.16
C GLN A 179 -9.13 -10.89 -29.34
N LEU A 180 -9.64 -11.04 -30.55
CA LEU A 180 -8.98 -10.59 -31.76
C LEU A 180 -9.70 -9.37 -32.31
N LEU A 181 -9.04 -8.20 -32.27
CA LEU A 181 -9.52 -7.00 -32.92
C LEU A 181 -8.99 -6.97 -34.35
N VAL A 182 -9.87 -6.86 -35.29
CA VAL A 182 -9.55 -6.66 -36.71
C VAL A 182 -9.97 -5.25 -37.08
N SER A 183 -9.01 -4.44 -37.52
CA SER A 183 -9.20 -3.06 -37.94
C SER A 183 -8.86 -2.88 -39.41
N LEU A 184 -9.66 -2.15 -40.14
CA LEU A 184 -9.55 -1.88 -41.55
C LEU A 184 -9.34 -0.39 -41.75
N PHE A 185 -8.36 -0.02 -42.58
CA PHE A 185 -7.96 1.34 -42.80
C PHE A 185 -7.93 1.68 -44.30
N ASP A 186 -8.16 2.97 -44.60
CA ASP A 186 -7.96 3.53 -45.94
C ASP A 186 -6.48 3.76 -46.26
N ILE A 187 -6.19 4.28 -47.44
CA ILE A 187 -4.83 4.62 -47.86
C ILE A 187 -4.20 5.77 -47.07
N GLN A 188 -5.01 6.60 -46.44
CA GLN A 188 -4.58 7.71 -45.60
C GLN A 188 -4.35 7.26 -44.15
N GLY A 189 -4.69 6.02 -43.78
CA GLY A 189 -4.58 5.48 -42.42
C GLY A 189 -5.78 5.82 -41.52
N ASN A 190 -6.90 6.26 -42.10
CA ASN A 190 -8.12 6.47 -41.31
C ASN A 190 -8.82 5.12 -41.09
N LEU A 191 -9.37 4.94 -39.91
CA LEU A 191 -10.14 3.74 -39.57
C LEU A 191 -11.49 3.75 -40.32
N ILE A 192 -11.73 2.74 -41.15
CA ILE A 192 -12.96 2.53 -41.84
C ILE A 192 -13.93 1.68 -41.01
N ALA A 193 -13.43 0.55 -40.51
CA ALA A 193 -14.19 -0.39 -39.71
C ALA A 193 -13.31 -1.15 -38.76
N ASN A 194 -13.84 -1.53 -37.62
CA ASN A 194 -13.20 -2.48 -36.71
C ASN A 194 -14.24 -3.43 -36.13
N ARG A 195 -13.80 -4.62 -35.77
CA ARG A 195 -14.64 -5.58 -35.05
C ARG A 195 -13.79 -6.42 -34.12
N LEU A 196 -14.31 -6.60 -32.90
CA LEU A 196 -13.74 -7.48 -31.89
C LEU A 196 -14.40 -8.86 -31.98
N PHE A 197 -13.55 -9.89 -32.11
CA PHE A 197 -13.97 -11.29 -32.19
C PHE A 197 -13.56 -12.04 -30.93
N ASN A 198 -14.50 -12.80 -30.39
CA ASN A 198 -14.23 -13.70 -29.29
C ASN A 198 -13.60 -15.01 -29.81
N SER A 199 -12.94 -15.74 -28.92
CA SER A 199 -12.29 -17.02 -29.27
C SER A 199 -13.25 -18.04 -29.91
N THR A 200 -14.51 -18.06 -29.51
CA THR A 200 -15.56 -18.93 -30.07
C THR A 200 -15.92 -18.62 -31.51
N GLU A 201 -15.69 -17.38 -31.97
CA GLU A 201 -15.99 -16.94 -33.32
C GLU A 201 -14.87 -17.31 -34.30
N TYR A 202 -13.61 -17.18 -33.89
CA TYR A 202 -12.46 -17.44 -34.75
C TYR A 202 -11.88 -18.86 -34.67
N LEU A 203 -12.12 -19.61 -33.56
CA LEU A 203 -11.74 -20.99 -33.39
C LEU A 203 -12.82 -21.92 -33.96
N GLN A 204 -12.69 -22.33 -35.23
CA GLN A 204 -13.70 -23.18 -35.87
C GLN A 204 -13.61 -24.64 -35.42
N THR A 205 -12.39 -25.14 -35.22
CA THR A 205 -12.15 -26.60 -35.02
C THR A 205 -12.13 -27.00 -33.54
N ASP A 206 -11.79 -26.04 -32.64
CA ASP A 206 -11.52 -26.33 -31.22
C ASP A 206 -12.35 -25.45 -30.27
N LYS A 207 -13.65 -25.29 -30.54
CA LYS A 207 -14.57 -24.43 -29.75
C LYS A 207 -14.62 -24.74 -28.24
N ASN A 208 -14.26 -25.97 -27.85
CA ASN A 208 -14.27 -26.40 -26.45
C ASN A 208 -12.95 -26.12 -25.72
N ARG A 209 -11.92 -25.69 -26.42
CA ARG A 209 -10.65 -25.35 -25.75
C ARG A 209 -10.76 -23.98 -25.07
N THR A 210 -10.49 -24.00 -23.78
CA THR A 210 -10.53 -22.75 -22.95
C THR A 210 -9.16 -22.09 -22.83
N VAL A 211 -8.09 -22.84 -23.04
CA VAL A 211 -6.70 -22.36 -22.89
C VAL A 211 -5.85 -22.71 -24.11
N MET A 212 -4.97 -21.79 -24.43
CA MET A 212 -3.97 -21.90 -25.47
C MET A 212 -2.68 -22.48 -24.89
N ALA A 213 -2.25 -23.64 -25.42
CA ALA A 213 -1.04 -24.30 -24.96
C ALA A 213 0.23 -23.52 -25.36
N ILE A 214 1.32 -23.77 -24.63
CA ILE A 214 2.62 -23.15 -24.87
C ILE A 214 3.17 -23.59 -26.21
N ALA A 215 3.72 -22.69 -27.01
CA ALA A 215 4.44 -22.92 -28.27
C ALA A 215 3.66 -23.74 -29.31
N LYS A 216 2.36 -23.90 -29.16
CA LYS A 216 1.54 -24.59 -30.17
C LYS A 216 0.85 -23.54 -31.05
N PRO A 217 1.00 -23.61 -32.39
CA PRO A 217 0.28 -22.73 -33.29
C PRO A 217 -1.22 -23.00 -33.25
N VAL A 218 -1.98 -21.93 -33.29
CA VAL A 218 -3.44 -21.94 -33.32
C VAL A 218 -3.85 -21.29 -34.64
N HIS A 219 -4.64 -22.00 -35.44
CA HIS A 219 -5.19 -21.45 -36.66
C HIS A 219 -6.54 -20.82 -36.40
N PHE A 220 -6.77 -19.65 -36.98
CA PHE A 220 -8.05 -18.97 -36.93
C PHE A 220 -8.60 -18.69 -38.31
N ARG A 221 -9.91 -18.58 -38.41
CA ARG A 221 -10.61 -18.20 -39.62
C ARG A 221 -11.84 -17.38 -39.28
N LEU A 222 -11.97 -16.26 -39.97
CA LEU A 222 -13.08 -15.34 -39.80
C LEU A 222 -13.65 -14.97 -41.16
N GLU A 223 -14.95 -14.75 -41.18
CA GLU A 223 -15.66 -14.19 -42.32
C GLU A 223 -16.17 -12.79 -41.92
N ILE A 224 -15.76 -11.78 -42.67
CA ILE A 224 -16.14 -10.39 -42.43
C ILE A 224 -16.79 -9.81 -43.68
N VAL A 225 -17.63 -8.81 -43.49
CA VAL A 225 -18.20 -8.08 -44.61
C VAL A 225 -17.11 -7.26 -45.28
N ASP A 226 -17.04 -7.30 -46.60
CA ASP A 226 -16.13 -6.44 -47.36
C ASP A 226 -16.59 -4.99 -47.27
N PRO A 227 -15.81 -4.08 -46.68
CA PRO A 227 -16.18 -2.67 -46.57
C PRO A 227 -16.05 -1.90 -47.91
N GLY A 228 -15.60 -2.57 -48.98
CA GLY A 228 -15.45 -2.00 -50.31
C GLY A 228 -14.00 -1.61 -50.65
N ALA A 229 -13.84 -0.97 -51.78
CA ALA A 229 -12.55 -0.66 -52.39
C ALA A 229 -11.70 0.34 -51.59
N ASP A 230 -12.27 1.00 -50.62
CA ASP A 230 -11.57 2.01 -49.79
C ASP A 230 -10.73 1.37 -48.69
N ALA A 231 -11.01 0.14 -48.27
CA ALA A 231 -10.25 -0.57 -47.25
C ALA A 231 -9.05 -1.30 -47.85
N LEU A 232 -7.89 -0.70 -47.72
CA LEU A 232 -6.66 -1.22 -48.34
C LEU A 232 -5.68 -1.84 -47.36
N THR A 233 -5.77 -1.46 -46.06
CA THR A 233 -4.87 -1.96 -45.03
C THR A 233 -5.67 -2.57 -43.88
N TYR A 234 -5.13 -3.63 -43.29
CA TYR A 234 -5.75 -4.30 -42.15
C TYR A 234 -4.73 -4.58 -41.06
N GLU A 235 -5.18 -4.42 -39.83
CA GLU A 235 -4.38 -4.64 -38.62
C GLU A 235 -5.09 -5.65 -37.69
N PHE A 236 -4.27 -6.47 -37.04
CA PHE A 236 -4.74 -7.46 -36.07
C PHE A 236 -4.10 -7.18 -34.73
N GLU A 237 -4.94 -7.02 -33.71
CA GLU A 237 -4.52 -6.76 -32.34
C GLU A 237 -5.14 -7.82 -31.40
N PHE A 238 -4.36 -8.31 -30.46
CA PHE A 238 -4.82 -9.24 -29.43
C PHE A 238 -5.05 -8.49 -28.11
N LEU A 239 -6.28 -8.62 -27.57
CA LEU A 239 -6.74 -7.95 -26.35
C LEU A 239 -7.05 -8.94 -25.23
#